data_6bba54374ccdc378baf1267666e4bf1b
#
_entry.id   6bba54374ccdc378baf1267666e4bf1b
#
_cell.length_a   1.000
_cell.length_b   1.000
_cell.length_c   1.000
_cell.angle_alpha   90.00
_cell.angle_beta   90.00
_cell.angle_gamma   90.00
#
_symmetry.space_group_name_H-M   'P 1'
#
loop_
_entity.id
_entity.type
_entity.pdbx_description
1 polymer ?
#
loop_
_entity_poly.entity_id
_entity_poly.type
_entity_poly.pdbx_seq_one_letter_code
_entity_poly.pdbx_strand_id
1 'polypeptide(L)'
;SPQIINGSDGTKAIEEKIILNNNRPVPKLFIDWESVDGASGYQLIFTKDNENPVVVNTQQSEHEILPSEAGTYVIQIFTINSNGERSASPTEVSVNTIGLTADPENPTNLEIEPLNNSQVKLSWTKTTSLDVEFGGRCIVRHTPNALGSASFSNSTDLNENINGATNEAILPALTGTYSLKFADVGGRVSTTEAKVELSLPEMADELLIKSQREQTAFSGTKTNVTVSSSALQLTNPANNLTGTYEFASVFDLGSVFTNLRLKRHIKSEGFFVSDQFDSIPDLDARLNFDGAGSDRLKSRLQVQTSQDNSSFTAEQNLTNGSFSARAFKFTSNLISVDINENIKFTELGFDAFLPSRTENKYQSSGNIISTPLQSGTSASGLAVVFGKPFFTGTSDIGGSTTAFLPSISIAPEDMPSGAFFLLSSISGAGFTIVFKNASNAVIDVKFTFQALGYGKGA
;
A
#
# COMPACT_ATOMS: atom_id res chain seq x y z
N SER A 1 48.12 -34.60 -2.54
CA SER A 1 46.93 -33.84 -2.09
C SER A 1 46.17 -33.34 -3.31
N PRO A 2 44.84 -33.36 -3.32
CA PRO A 2 44.05 -32.82 -4.41
C PRO A 2 44.29 -31.34 -4.53
N GLN A 3 44.20 -30.79 -5.73
CA GLN A 3 44.21 -29.34 -5.94
C GLN A 3 42.78 -28.84 -6.06
N ILE A 4 42.47 -27.79 -5.32
CA ILE A 4 41.23 -27.05 -5.46
C ILE A 4 41.46 -26.02 -6.56
N ILE A 5 40.93 -26.29 -7.73
CA ILE A 5 41.02 -25.44 -8.92
C ILE A 5 39.63 -24.99 -9.34
N ASN A 6 39.54 -23.91 -10.10
CA ASN A 6 38.31 -23.55 -10.77
C ASN A 6 37.85 -24.70 -11.65
N GLY A 7 36.59 -25.03 -11.62
CA GLY A 7 36.01 -26.07 -12.47
C GLY A 7 36.32 -25.84 -13.95
N SER A 8 36.34 -26.89 -14.75
CA SER A 8 36.65 -26.83 -16.18
C SER A 8 35.68 -25.99 -17.01
N ASP A 9 34.53 -25.62 -16.45
CA ASP A 9 33.49 -24.73 -17.00
C ASP A 9 33.62 -23.26 -16.56
N GLY A 10 34.68 -22.91 -15.79
CA GLY A 10 34.92 -21.58 -15.25
C GLY A 10 34.14 -21.30 -13.95
N THR A 11 33.47 -22.31 -13.37
CA THR A 11 32.84 -22.19 -12.05
C THR A 11 33.89 -22.18 -10.95
N LYS A 12 33.57 -21.57 -9.82
CA LYS A 12 34.44 -21.59 -8.64
C LYS A 12 34.45 -23.00 -8.05
N ALA A 13 35.62 -23.49 -7.68
CA ALA A 13 35.77 -24.79 -7.04
C ALA A 13 35.05 -24.88 -5.69
N ILE A 14 34.83 -23.74 -5.03
CA ILE A 14 34.01 -23.64 -3.81
C ILE A 14 33.09 -22.50 -4.00
N GLU A 15 31.79 -22.78 -3.98
CA GLU A 15 30.75 -21.76 -4.21
C GLU A 15 29.52 -22.06 -3.34
N GLU A 16 29.05 -21.01 -2.65
CA GLU A 16 27.75 -21.05 -1.97
C GLU A 16 26.67 -20.57 -2.93
N LYS A 17 25.58 -21.33 -3.03
CA LYS A 17 24.39 -20.97 -3.80
C LYS A 17 23.14 -21.23 -2.99
N ILE A 18 22.12 -20.36 -3.11
CA ILE A 18 20.77 -20.67 -2.64
C ILE A 18 20.13 -21.58 -3.67
N ILE A 19 19.64 -22.73 -3.23
CA ILE A 19 18.91 -23.71 -4.05
C ILE A 19 17.52 -23.95 -3.49
N LEU A 20 16.62 -24.53 -4.29
CA LEU A 20 15.32 -24.97 -3.80
C LEU A 20 15.41 -26.44 -3.32
N ASN A 21 15.07 -26.65 -2.06
CA ASN A 21 14.87 -27.97 -1.50
C ASN A 21 13.42 -28.07 -0.99
N ASN A 22 12.59 -28.92 -1.62
CA ASN A 22 11.15 -29.02 -1.35
C ASN A 22 10.41 -27.67 -1.40
N ASN A 23 10.69 -26.85 -2.42
CA ASN A 23 10.16 -25.49 -2.62
C ASN A 23 10.51 -24.49 -1.49
N ARG A 24 11.56 -24.76 -0.74
CA ARG A 24 12.14 -23.84 0.24
C ARG A 24 13.53 -23.43 -0.18
N PRO A 25 13.88 -22.16 -0.12
CA PRO A 25 15.25 -21.71 -0.36
C PRO A 25 16.14 -22.21 0.76
N VAL A 26 17.24 -22.86 0.38
CA VAL A 26 18.23 -23.41 1.30
C VAL A 26 19.61 -23.08 0.76
N PRO A 27 20.51 -22.50 1.57
CA PRO A 27 21.88 -22.28 1.15
C PRO A 27 22.64 -23.60 1.12
N LYS A 28 23.43 -23.77 0.08
CA LYS A 28 24.22 -24.96 -0.18
C LYS A 28 25.63 -24.57 -0.57
N LEU A 29 26.62 -25.16 0.09
CA LEU A 29 28.03 -24.99 -0.26
C LEU A 29 28.49 -26.17 -1.13
N PHE A 30 28.87 -25.87 -2.35
CA PHE A 30 29.46 -26.79 -3.30
C PHE A 30 30.98 -26.78 -3.15
N ILE A 31 31.59 -27.93 -3.12
CA ILE A 31 33.03 -28.11 -2.94
C ILE A 31 33.50 -29.11 -4.00
N ASP A 32 34.26 -28.63 -4.98
CA ASP A 32 34.82 -29.43 -6.07
C ASP A 32 36.35 -29.39 -6.03
N TRP A 33 36.98 -30.52 -6.36
CA TRP A 33 38.44 -30.62 -6.47
C TRP A 33 38.85 -31.52 -7.62
N GLU A 34 40.09 -31.36 -8.03
CA GLU A 34 40.66 -32.19 -9.10
C GLU A 34 40.89 -33.64 -8.62
N SER A 35 40.46 -34.61 -9.42
CA SER A 35 40.70 -36.00 -9.13
C SER A 35 42.18 -36.31 -9.15
N VAL A 36 42.66 -37.14 -8.20
CA VAL A 36 44.07 -37.53 -8.09
C VAL A 36 44.24 -38.94 -8.61
N ASP A 37 45.15 -39.13 -9.58
CA ASP A 37 45.46 -40.42 -10.12
C ASP A 37 45.92 -41.40 -9.04
N GLY A 38 45.34 -42.63 -9.03
CA GLY A 38 45.63 -43.65 -8.04
C GLY A 38 44.94 -43.46 -6.68
N ALA A 39 44.15 -42.43 -6.50
CA ALA A 39 43.28 -42.32 -5.33
C ALA A 39 42.10 -43.29 -5.43
N SER A 40 41.80 -44.00 -4.35
CA SER A 40 40.60 -44.84 -4.21
C SER A 40 39.42 -44.06 -3.60
N GLY A 41 39.68 -42.87 -3.07
CA GLY A 41 38.68 -41.98 -2.46
C GLY A 41 39.31 -40.79 -1.77
N TYR A 42 38.48 -40.06 -1.08
CA TYR A 42 38.84 -38.84 -0.37
C TYR A 42 38.19 -38.80 1.02
N GLN A 43 38.89 -38.17 1.96
CA GLN A 43 38.34 -37.82 3.25
C GLN A 43 38.33 -36.31 3.38
N LEU A 44 37.13 -35.74 3.61
CA LEU A 44 36.96 -34.36 3.94
C LEU A 44 36.79 -34.20 5.44
N ILE A 45 37.46 -33.22 6.00
CA ILE A 45 37.25 -32.74 7.38
C ILE A 45 36.91 -31.27 7.27
N PHE A 46 35.75 -30.89 7.71
CA PHE A 46 35.38 -29.47 7.74
C PHE A 46 34.91 -29.04 9.10
N THR A 47 35.28 -27.81 9.49
CA THR A 47 34.88 -27.15 10.71
C THR A 47 34.28 -25.80 10.37
N LYS A 48 33.20 -25.44 11.03
CA LYS A 48 32.59 -24.12 10.95
C LYS A 48 32.90 -23.36 12.25
N ASP A 49 33.42 -22.14 12.14
CA ASP A 49 33.63 -21.22 13.28
C ASP A 49 34.33 -21.85 14.51
N ASN A 50 35.25 -22.80 14.27
CA ASN A 50 35.93 -23.64 15.29
C ASN A 50 35.01 -24.57 16.08
N GLU A 51 33.85 -24.94 15.53
CA GLU A 51 33.00 -26.00 16.06
C GLU A 51 33.66 -27.39 15.91
N ASN A 52 32.99 -28.45 16.37
CA ASN A 52 33.48 -29.81 16.21
C ASN A 52 33.61 -30.17 14.73
N PRO A 53 34.74 -30.79 14.32
CA PRO A 53 34.96 -31.19 12.93
C PRO A 53 33.98 -32.28 12.49
N VAL A 54 33.45 -32.09 11.27
CA VAL A 54 32.67 -33.13 10.57
C VAL A 54 33.60 -33.87 9.62
N VAL A 55 33.57 -35.20 9.64
CA VAL A 55 34.39 -36.05 8.79
C VAL A 55 33.51 -36.82 7.80
N VAL A 56 33.79 -36.68 6.50
CA VAL A 56 33.07 -37.34 5.42
C VAL A 56 34.05 -38.09 4.52
N ASN A 57 33.72 -39.32 4.14
CA ASN A 57 34.47 -40.08 3.15
C ASN A 57 33.65 -40.18 1.86
N THR A 58 34.28 -39.93 0.70
CA THR A 58 33.65 -40.00 -0.61
C THR A 58 34.61 -40.61 -1.62
N GLN A 59 34.06 -41.22 -2.68
CA GLN A 59 34.83 -41.67 -3.84
C GLN A 59 34.80 -40.63 -4.98
N GLN A 60 33.96 -39.63 -4.87
CA GLN A 60 33.82 -38.56 -5.86
C GLN A 60 34.75 -37.40 -5.52
N SER A 61 35.12 -36.61 -6.52
CA SER A 61 35.92 -35.39 -6.38
C SER A 61 35.05 -34.15 -6.10
N GLU A 62 33.89 -34.33 -5.50
CA GLU A 62 32.95 -33.31 -5.11
C GLU A 62 32.28 -33.64 -3.78
N HIS A 63 31.84 -32.60 -3.08
CA HIS A 63 31.00 -32.71 -1.88
C HIS A 63 30.11 -31.51 -1.71
N GLU A 64 29.00 -31.72 -1.03
CA GLU A 64 28.00 -30.67 -0.78
C GLU A 64 27.69 -30.58 0.71
N ILE A 65 27.72 -29.38 1.25
CA ILE A 65 27.21 -29.10 2.61
C ILE A 65 25.83 -28.47 2.47
N LEU A 66 24.79 -29.10 3.02
CA LEU A 66 23.39 -28.71 2.93
C LEU A 66 22.66 -28.93 4.27
N PRO A 67 22.09 -27.91 4.93
CA PRO A 67 22.30 -26.51 4.60
C PRO A 67 23.69 -26.00 4.94
N SER A 68 24.20 -25.01 4.20
CA SER A 68 25.33 -24.23 4.64
C SER A 68 24.82 -23.09 5.54
N GLU A 69 25.41 -22.97 6.72
CA GLU A 69 25.11 -21.86 7.63
C GLU A 69 26.11 -20.72 7.41
N ALA A 70 25.71 -19.49 7.76
CA ALA A 70 26.64 -18.37 7.74
C ALA A 70 27.81 -18.60 8.71
N GLY A 71 29.03 -18.33 8.27
CA GLY A 71 30.24 -18.53 9.07
C GLY A 71 31.47 -18.82 8.23
N THR A 72 32.57 -19.14 8.88
CA THR A 72 33.83 -19.52 8.25
C THR A 72 34.00 -21.03 8.29
N TYR A 73 33.99 -21.66 7.12
CA TYR A 73 34.28 -23.06 6.96
C TYR A 73 35.76 -23.25 6.64
N VAL A 74 36.48 -24.06 7.44
CA VAL A 74 37.82 -24.57 7.14
C VAL A 74 37.65 -25.98 6.66
N ILE A 75 38.03 -26.24 5.41
CA ILE A 75 37.83 -27.50 4.70
C ILE A 75 39.20 -28.12 4.41
N GLN A 76 39.44 -29.34 4.89
CA GLN A 76 40.63 -30.13 4.65
C GLN A 76 40.27 -31.36 3.83
N ILE A 77 40.98 -31.58 2.70
CA ILE A 77 40.74 -32.70 1.79
C ILE A 77 42.01 -33.58 1.74
N PHE A 78 41.85 -34.83 2.11
CA PHE A 78 42.88 -35.86 2.04
C PHE A 78 42.57 -36.87 0.95
N THR A 79 43.57 -37.36 0.24
CA THR A 79 43.43 -38.53 -0.65
C THR A 79 43.55 -39.81 0.15
N ILE A 80 42.80 -40.85 -0.26
CA ILE A 80 42.89 -42.21 0.27
C ILE A 80 43.41 -43.12 -0.87
N ASN A 81 44.48 -43.91 -0.59
CA ASN A 81 45.04 -44.86 -1.55
C ASN A 81 44.26 -46.19 -1.54
N SER A 82 44.65 -47.14 -2.44
CA SER A 82 44.01 -48.44 -2.54
C SER A 82 44.18 -49.36 -1.29
N ASN A 83 45.08 -49.00 -0.39
CA ASN A 83 45.29 -49.71 0.88
C ASN A 83 44.43 -49.08 2.01
N GLY A 84 43.67 -48.00 1.74
CA GLY A 84 42.87 -47.28 2.73
C GLY A 84 43.66 -46.27 3.56
N GLU A 85 44.93 -45.98 3.20
CA GLU A 85 45.75 -45.02 3.92
C GLU A 85 45.53 -43.61 3.40
N ARG A 86 45.46 -42.66 4.34
CA ARG A 86 45.27 -41.25 4.08
C ARG A 86 46.62 -40.57 3.77
N SER A 87 46.59 -39.55 2.88
CA SER A 87 47.74 -38.69 2.63
C SER A 87 48.21 -38.00 3.92
N ALA A 88 49.54 -37.78 4.06
CA ALA A 88 50.13 -37.18 5.26
C ALA A 88 49.68 -35.71 5.47
N SER A 89 49.39 -35.00 4.41
CA SER A 89 48.96 -33.59 4.45
C SER A 89 47.69 -33.41 3.64
N PRO A 90 46.74 -32.58 4.13
CA PRO A 90 45.54 -32.17 3.36
C PRO A 90 45.88 -31.09 2.35
N THR A 91 44.97 -30.87 1.44
CA THR A 91 44.72 -29.54 0.85
C THR A 91 43.72 -28.86 1.75
N GLU A 92 44.03 -27.63 2.18
CA GLU A 92 43.20 -26.85 3.08
C GLU A 92 42.76 -25.57 2.40
N VAL A 93 41.48 -25.22 2.61
CA VAL A 93 40.88 -23.96 2.15
C VAL A 93 39.94 -23.42 3.20
N SER A 94 39.88 -22.10 3.32
CA SER A 94 38.93 -21.40 4.15
C SER A 94 37.96 -20.62 3.27
N VAL A 95 36.66 -20.72 3.53
CA VAL A 95 35.61 -20.04 2.80
C VAL A 95 34.61 -19.42 3.79
N ASN A 96 34.22 -18.19 3.53
CA ASN A 96 33.16 -17.51 4.28
C ASN A 96 31.84 -17.73 3.54
N THR A 97 30.86 -18.27 4.25
CA THR A 97 29.48 -18.45 3.78
C THR A 97 28.60 -17.40 4.43
N ILE A 98 27.59 -16.96 3.72
CA ILE A 98 26.60 -15.97 4.19
C ILE A 98 25.23 -16.62 4.48
N GLY A 99 25.00 -17.84 4.02
CA GLY A 99 23.74 -18.55 4.23
C GLY A 99 22.55 -17.77 3.65
N LEU A 100 21.49 -17.63 4.44
CA LEU A 100 20.33 -16.79 4.15
C LEU A 100 20.44 -15.42 4.85
N THR A 101 21.65 -14.91 5.12
CA THR A 101 21.84 -13.64 5.81
C THR A 101 22.19 -12.47 4.88
N ALA A 102 22.30 -12.70 3.59
CA ALA A 102 22.48 -11.65 2.59
C ALA A 102 21.19 -10.82 2.47
N ASP A 103 21.34 -9.52 2.25
CA ASP A 103 20.20 -8.71 1.89
C ASP A 103 19.71 -9.03 0.47
N PRO A 104 18.40 -9.01 0.20
CA PRO A 104 17.88 -9.21 -1.15
C PRO A 104 18.43 -8.19 -2.14
N GLU A 105 18.46 -8.56 -3.41
CA GLU A 105 18.78 -7.63 -4.48
C GLU A 105 17.83 -6.42 -4.48
N ASN A 106 18.31 -5.28 -5.00
CA ASN A 106 17.47 -4.09 -5.09
C ASN A 106 16.50 -4.22 -6.27
N PRO A 107 15.21 -3.82 -6.11
CA PRO A 107 14.28 -3.81 -7.22
C PRO A 107 14.69 -2.79 -8.29
N THR A 108 14.44 -3.13 -9.56
CA THR A 108 14.78 -2.30 -10.72
C THR A 108 13.60 -2.15 -11.67
N ASN A 109 13.65 -1.14 -12.53
CA ASN A 109 12.67 -0.87 -13.58
C ASN A 109 11.24 -0.78 -13.04
N LEU A 110 11.06 -0.07 -11.92
CA LEU A 110 9.73 0.19 -11.39
C LEU A 110 9.02 1.20 -12.28
N GLU A 111 7.91 0.77 -12.85
CA GLU A 111 7.05 1.56 -13.73
C GLU A 111 5.63 1.65 -13.17
N ILE A 112 4.88 2.69 -13.56
CA ILE A 112 3.51 2.91 -13.13
C ILE A 112 2.63 3.23 -14.34
N GLU A 113 1.52 2.49 -14.47
CA GLU A 113 0.53 2.67 -15.51
C GLU A 113 -0.84 2.96 -14.87
N PRO A 114 -1.44 4.13 -15.09
CA PRO A 114 -2.81 4.40 -14.66
C PRO A 114 -3.80 3.50 -15.40
N LEU A 115 -4.58 2.69 -14.68
CA LEU A 115 -5.65 1.86 -15.26
C LEU A 115 -6.97 2.63 -15.33
N ASN A 116 -7.23 3.45 -14.30
CA ASN A 116 -8.40 4.32 -14.17
C ASN A 116 -8.12 5.36 -13.07
N ASN A 117 -9.08 6.21 -12.77
CA ASN A 117 -8.92 7.26 -11.77
C ASN A 117 -8.72 6.76 -10.32
N SER A 118 -8.92 5.49 -10.06
CA SER A 118 -8.80 4.90 -8.73
C SER A 118 -7.72 3.83 -8.60
N GLN A 119 -7.17 3.33 -9.72
CA GLN A 119 -6.22 2.23 -9.73
C GLN A 119 -5.04 2.48 -10.67
N VAL A 120 -3.89 1.99 -10.27
CA VAL A 120 -2.67 1.93 -11.08
C VAL A 120 -2.14 0.51 -11.09
N LYS A 121 -1.44 0.15 -12.15
CA LYS A 121 -0.59 -1.02 -12.21
C LYS A 121 0.86 -0.58 -12.00
N LEU A 122 1.50 -1.15 -11.00
CA LEU A 122 2.95 -1.11 -10.85
C LEU A 122 3.54 -2.35 -11.50
N SER A 123 4.65 -2.20 -12.20
CA SER A 123 5.44 -3.29 -12.77
C SER A 123 6.92 -3.06 -12.49
N TRP A 124 7.69 -4.15 -12.33
CA TRP A 124 9.12 -4.12 -12.03
C TRP A 124 9.82 -5.35 -12.59
N THR A 125 11.16 -5.34 -12.62
CA THR A 125 11.92 -6.53 -12.97
C THR A 125 11.71 -7.62 -11.92
N LYS A 126 11.33 -8.83 -12.37
CA LYS A 126 11.21 -9.98 -11.47
C LYS A 126 12.52 -10.23 -10.75
N THR A 127 12.46 -10.54 -9.47
CA THR A 127 13.63 -10.91 -8.68
C THR A 127 14.29 -12.19 -9.18
N THR A 128 15.60 -12.28 -9.06
CA THR A 128 16.40 -13.50 -9.27
C THR A 128 16.76 -14.18 -7.95
N SER A 129 16.50 -13.51 -6.81
CA SER A 129 16.77 -14.06 -5.48
C SER A 129 15.72 -15.12 -5.13
N LEU A 130 16.15 -16.38 -5.02
CA LEU A 130 15.25 -17.50 -4.73
C LEU A 130 14.57 -17.39 -3.37
N ASP A 131 15.22 -16.81 -2.39
CA ASP A 131 14.67 -16.57 -1.04
C ASP A 131 13.61 -15.46 -0.99
N VAL A 132 13.60 -14.57 -1.99
CA VAL A 132 12.50 -13.64 -2.23
C VAL A 132 11.36 -14.32 -2.99
N GLU A 133 11.68 -15.02 -4.09
CA GLU A 133 10.70 -15.67 -4.96
C GLU A 133 9.90 -16.76 -4.23
N PHE A 134 10.56 -17.58 -3.40
CA PHE A 134 9.97 -18.73 -2.72
C PHE A 134 9.78 -18.52 -1.21
N GLY A 135 8.94 -17.59 -0.85
CA GLY A 135 8.54 -17.33 0.54
C GLY A 135 8.78 -15.90 1.00
N GLY A 136 9.53 -15.11 0.25
CA GLY A 136 9.66 -13.69 0.46
C GLY A 136 8.49 -12.89 -0.12
N ARG A 137 8.62 -11.57 -0.14
CA ARG A 137 7.55 -10.66 -0.56
C ARG A 137 8.09 -9.36 -1.14
N CYS A 138 7.21 -8.66 -1.88
CA CYS A 138 7.42 -7.29 -2.29
C CYS A 138 6.64 -6.36 -1.35
N ILE A 139 7.27 -5.28 -0.90
CA ILE A 139 6.69 -4.27 -0.01
C ILE A 139 6.55 -2.99 -0.80
N VAL A 140 5.32 -2.50 -0.97
CA VAL A 140 5.05 -1.21 -1.61
C VAL A 140 4.58 -0.21 -0.59
N ARG A 141 5.24 0.95 -0.58
CA ARG A 141 4.90 2.12 0.22
C ARG A 141 4.55 3.31 -0.68
N HIS A 142 3.86 4.28 -0.11
CA HIS A 142 3.48 5.51 -0.79
C HIS A 142 3.68 6.72 0.13
N THR A 143 4.13 7.83 -0.46
CA THR A 143 4.17 9.15 0.16
C THR A 143 3.61 10.20 -0.81
N PRO A 144 2.91 11.25 -0.32
CA PRO A 144 2.50 12.37 -1.17
C PRO A 144 3.67 13.25 -1.64
N ASN A 145 4.88 13.00 -1.14
CA ASN A 145 6.07 13.76 -1.54
C ASN A 145 6.44 13.47 -3.00
N ALA A 146 7.04 14.46 -3.66
CA ALA A 146 7.63 14.29 -4.98
C ALA A 146 8.85 13.35 -4.93
N LEU A 147 9.20 12.75 -6.07
CA LEU A 147 10.25 11.73 -6.21
C LEU A 147 11.57 12.11 -5.53
N GLY A 148 12.00 13.38 -5.64
CA GLY A 148 13.27 13.84 -5.10
C GLY A 148 13.33 13.94 -3.57
N SER A 149 12.18 14.03 -2.89
CA SER A 149 12.07 14.13 -1.43
C SER A 149 11.44 12.89 -0.80
N ALA A 150 11.07 11.89 -1.62
CA ALA A 150 10.52 10.63 -1.18
C ALA A 150 11.62 9.64 -0.79
N SER A 151 11.39 8.91 0.29
CA SER A 151 12.20 7.78 0.74
C SER A 151 11.28 6.70 1.28
N PHE A 152 11.77 5.47 1.37
CA PHE A 152 11.00 4.38 1.97
C PHE A 152 10.66 4.70 3.43
N SER A 153 11.52 5.43 4.12
CA SER A 153 11.35 5.83 5.53
C SER A 153 10.24 6.85 5.76
N ASN A 154 10.00 7.76 4.82
CA ASN A 154 8.93 8.75 4.93
C ASN A 154 7.65 8.36 4.18
N SER A 155 7.56 7.09 3.79
CA SER A 155 6.43 6.50 3.07
C SER A 155 5.62 5.58 3.98
N THR A 156 4.32 5.46 3.73
CA THR A 156 3.41 4.60 4.49
C THR A 156 3.09 3.33 3.73
N ASP A 157 2.87 2.23 4.47
CA ASP A 157 2.54 0.94 3.87
C ASP A 157 1.28 1.04 3.01
N LEU A 158 1.39 0.60 1.78
CA LEU A 158 0.28 0.49 0.84
C LEU A 158 -0.11 -0.97 0.65
N ASN A 159 0.87 -1.83 0.40
CA ASN A 159 0.72 -3.28 0.40
C ASN A 159 2.08 -3.93 0.76
N GLU A 160 2.12 -4.70 1.83
CA GLU A 160 3.31 -5.39 2.32
C GLU A 160 3.31 -6.91 2.06
N ASN A 161 2.24 -7.43 1.44
CA ASN A 161 2.04 -8.86 1.25
C ASN A 161 1.94 -9.27 -0.24
N ILE A 162 2.60 -8.53 -1.11
CA ILE A 162 2.70 -8.92 -2.51
C ILE A 162 3.70 -10.08 -2.58
N ASN A 163 3.31 -11.18 -3.21
CA ASN A 163 4.16 -12.36 -3.33
C ASN A 163 5.48 -12.01 -4.06
N GLY A 164 6.62 -12.45 -3.53
CA GLY A 164 7.93 -12.19 -4.10
C GLY A 164 8.14 -12.73 -5.52
N ALA A 165 7.39 -13.76 -5.91
CA ALA A 165 7.43 -14.31 -7.27
C ALA A 165 6.77 -13.42 -8.34
N THR A 166 6.01 -12.38 -7.94
CA THR A 166 5.33 -11.49 -8.87
C THR A 166 6.22 -10.34 -9.32
N ASN A 167 5.90 -9.77 -10.46
CA ASN A 167 6.54 -8.58 -11.02
C ASN A 167 5.54 -7.47 -11.35
N GLU A 168 4.31 -7.58 -10.87
CA GLU A 168 3.29 -6.55 -11.02
C GLU A 168 2.29 -6.57 -9.86
N ALA A 169 1.66 -5.43 -9.61
CA ALA A 169 0.57 -5.29 -8.64
C ALA A 169 -0.40 -4.19 -9.05
N ILE A 170 -1.69 -4.42 -8.82
CA ILE A 170 -2.72 -3.38 -8.97
C ILE A 170 -2.92 -2.72 -7.60
N LEU A 171 -2.75 -1.42 -7.56
CA LEU A 171 -2.75 -0.62 -6.35
C LEU A 171 -3.64 0.62 -6.51
N PRO A 172 -4.02 1.28 -5.41
CA PRO A 172 -4.75 2.54 -5.48
C PRO A 172 -3.95 3.63 -6.19
N ALA A 173 -4.63 4.43 -7.02
CA ALA A 173 -4.06 5.59 -7.67
C ALA A 173 -3.96 6.76 -6.67
N LEU A 174 -2.73 7.09 -6.25
CA LEU A 174 -2.41 8.15 -5.31
C LEU A 174 -1.40 9.10 -5.95
N THR A 175 -1.66 10.40 -5.93
CA THR A 175 -0.65 11.39 -6.33
C THR A 175 0.53 11.35 -5.34
N GLY A 176 1.75 11.32 -5.87
CA GLY A 176 2.97 11.22 -5.09
C GLY A 176 3.86 10.05 -5.53
N THR A 177 4.74 9.61 -4.66
CA THR A 177 5.76 8.61 -4.97
C THR A 177 5.42 7.25 -4.38
N TYR A 178 5.51 6.22 -5.20
CA TYR A 178 5.47 4.81 -4.83
C TYR A 178 6.91 4.32 -4.70
N SER A 179 7.17 3.56 -3.65
CA SER A 179 8.47 2.95 -3.35
C SER A 179 8.32 1.45 -3.18
N LEU A 180 9.20 0.68 -3.80
CA LEU A 180 9.22 -0.79 -3.75
C LEU A 180 10.52 -1.28 -3.14
N LYS A 181 10.45 -2.24 -2.24
CA LYS A 181 11.56 -3.07 -1.76
C LYS A 181 11.20 -4.55 -1.81
N PHE A 182 12.19 -5.39 -1.96
CA PHE A 182 12.06 -6.84 -1.77
C PHE A 182 12.35 -7.20 -0.31
N ALA A 183 11.67 -8.21 0.19
CA ALA A 183 11.98 -8.83 1.48
C ALA A 183 12.11 -10.35 1.28
N ASP A 184 13.16 -10.93 1.84
CA ASP A 184 13.41 -12.36 1.80
C ASP A 184 12.54 -13.15 2.81
N VAL A 185 12.69 -14.45 2.82
CA VAL A 185 12.01 -15.36 3.75
C VAL A 185 12.42 -15.12 5.21
N GLY A 186 13.63 -14.60 5.45
CA GLY A 186 14.16 -14.24 6.77
C GLY A 186 13.66 -12.88 7.28
N GLY A 187 13.00 -12.10 6.41
CA GLY A 187 12.51 -10.76 6.72
C GLY A 187 13.53 -9.65 6.50
N ARG A 188 14.69 -9.93 5.92
CA ARG A 188 15.65 -8.91 5.48
C ARG A 188 15.09 -8.19 4.25
N VAL A 189 15.44 -6.93 4.10
CA VAL A 189 14.88 -6.05 3.08
C VAL A 189 16.01 -5.49 2.23
N SER A 190 15.79 -5.36 0.92
CA SER A 190 16.76 -4.77 0.00
C SER A 190 17.26 -3.41 0.48
N THR A 191 18.54 -3.13 0.30
CA THR A 191 19.21 -1.92 0.82
C THR A 191 18.62 -0.65 0.20
N THR A 192 18.33 -0.67 -1.11
CA THR A 192 17.81 0.48 -1.84
C THR A 192 16.42 0.19 -2.38
N GLU A 193 15.52 1.17 -2.32
CA GLU A 193 14.20 1.11 -2.94
C GLU A 193 14.24 1.52 -4.41
N ALA A 194 13.35 0.94 -5.23
CA ALA A 194 12.94 1.54 -6.50
C ALA A 194 11.79 2.53 -6.26
N LYS A 195 11.80 3.64 -6.98
CA LYS A 195 10.79 4.70 -6.85
C LYS A 195 10.21 5.12 -8.18
N VAL A 196 8.90 5.45 -8.18
CA VAL A 196 8.20 6.04 -9.32
C VAL A 196 7.16 7.03 -8.83
N GLU A 197 7.02 8.16 -9.52
CA GLU A 197 6.06 9.21 -9.18
C GLU A 197 4.83 9.13 -10.07
N LEU A 198 3.66 9.31 -9.46
CA LEU A 198 2.39 9.48 -10.15
C LEU A 198 1.85 10.87 -9.89
N SER A 199 1.58 11.61 -10.94
CA SER A 199 0.81 12.84 -10.90
C SER A 199 -0.54 12.59 -11.54
N LEU A 200 -1.60 12.67 -10.73
CA LEU A 200 -2.97 12.58 -11.23
C LEU A 200 -3.51 14.00 -11.42
N PRO A 201 -4.15 14.31 -12.55
CA PRO A 201 -4.86 15.58 -12.68
C PRO A 201 -5.98 15.65 -11.64
N GLU A 202 -6.19 16.82 -11.05
CA GLU A 202 -7.37 17.07 -10.25
C GLU A 202 -8.61 16.87 -11.13
N MET A 203 -9.55 16.03 -10.68
CA MET A 203 -10.79 15.82 -11.43
C MET A 203 -11.66 17.07 -11.27
N ALA A 204 -11.88 17.79 -12.36
CA ALA A 204 -12.61 19.06 -12.40
C ALA A 204 -14.08 18.98 -11.93
N ASP A 205 -14.64 17.77 -11.82
CA ASP A 205 -16.06 17.55 -11.57
C ASP A 205 -16.34 16.81 -10.23
N GLU A 206 -15.49 17.00 -9.22
CA GLU A 206 -15.71 16.44 -7.88
C GLU A 206 -15.92 17.54 -6.85
N LEU A 207 -16.88 17.35 -5.96
CA LEU A 207 -17.07 18.20 -4.80
C LEU A 207 -16.31 17.62 -3.61
N LEU A 208 -15.35 18.36 -3.06
CA LEU A 208 -14.77 18.08 -1.75
C LEU A 208 -15.81 18.38 -0.67
N ILE A 209 -16.33 17.35 -0.02
CA ILE A 209 -17.37 17.49 1.01
C ILE A 209 -16.81 17.50 2.42
N LYS A 210 -15.63 16.92 2.63
CA LYS A 210 -14.93 16.86 3.92
C LYS A 210 -13.44 16.87 3.73
N SER A 211 -12.74 17.70 4.51
CA SER A 211 -11.29 17.65 4.67
C SER A 211 -10.99 17.60 6.17
N GLN A 212 -10.48 16.49 6.65
CA GLN A 212 -10.15 16.31 8.06
C GLN A 212 -8.66 16.10 8.24
N ARG A 213 -8.06 16.86 9.16
CA ARG A 213 -6.67 16.76 9.59
C ARG A 213 -6.63 16.65 11.09
N GLU A 214 -5.97 15.63 11.62
CA GLU A 214 -5.87 15.37 13.05
C GLU A 214 -4.73 16.14 13.72
N GLN A 215 -3.68 16.47 12.94
CA GLN A 215 -2.59 17.29 13.45
C GLN A 215 -3.07 18.74 13.67
N THR A 216 -2.61 19.40 14.68
CA THR A 216 -1.60 19.07 15.69
C THR A 216 -2.20 18.54 16.98
N ALA A 217 -3.52 18.59 17.10
CA ALA A 217 -4.24 18.29 18.35
C ALA A 217 -4.38 16.79 18.61
N PHE A 218 -4.61 16.00 17.59
CA PHE A 218 -4.88 14.56 17.71
C PHE A 218 -5.86 14.28 18.86
N SER A 219 -7.08 14.81 18.72
CA SER A 219 -8.10 14.82 19.79
C SER A 219 -8.80 13.47 20.01
N GLY A 220 -8.54 12.49 19.14
CA GLY A 220 -9.15 11.17 19.20
C GLY A 220 -8.65 10.28 20.34
N THR A 221 -9.14 9.04 20.35
CA THR A 221 -8.80 8.02 21.37
C THR A 221 -7.43 7.45 21.10
N LYS A 222 -6.59 7.40 22.14
CA LYS A 222 -5.19 6.97 22.07
C LYS A 222 -4.99 5.69 22.89
N THR A 223 -4.41 4.66 22.27
CA THR A 223 -3.98 3.45 22.96
C THR A 223 -2.50 3.21 22.64
N ASN A 224 -1.64 3.26 23.66
CA ASN A 224 -0.18 3.17 23.55
C ASN A 224 0.46 4.22 22.64
N VAL A 225 -0.24 5.33 22.39
CA VAL A 225 0.29 6.47 21.61
C VAL A 225 0.11 7.77 22.39
N THR A 226 0.98 8.72 22.12
CA THR A 226 0.98 10.06 22.73
C THR A 226 1.25 11.12 21.68
N VAL A 227 0.89 12.36 22.00
CA VAL A 227 1.25 13.53 21.17
C VAL A 227 2.50 14.16 21.77
N SER A 228 3.53 14.28 20.97
CA SER A 228 4.79 14.95 21.33
C SER A 228 5.25 15.80 20.17
N SER A 229 5.64 17.05 20.44
CA SER A 229 6.08 18.00 19.42
C SER A 229 5.14 18.10 18.23
N SER A 230 3.83 18.14 18.49
CA SER A 230 2.76 18.21 17.48
C SER A 230 2.67 16.99 16.54
N ALA A 231 3.29 15.89 16.89
CA ALA A 231 3.22 14.61 16.17
C ALA A 231 2.66 13.51 17.07
N LEU A 232 1.96 12.56 16.50
CA LEU A 232 1.45 11.37 17.17
C LEU A 232 2.51 10.26 17.08
N GLN A 233 2.93 9.70 18.22
CA GLN A 233 3.97 8.67 18.29
C GLN A 233 3.63 7.58 19.31
N LEU A 234 4.33 6.43 19.26
CA LEU A 234 4.23 5.44 20.34
C LEU A 234 4.70 6.06 21.66
N THR A 235 3.96 5.79 22.72
CA THR A 235 4.26 6.35 24.05
C THR A 235 5.60 5.84 24.59
N ASN A 236 5.83 4.54 24.47
CA ASN A 236 7.07 3.89 24.90
C ASN A 236 7.26 2.56 24.14
N PRO A 237 8.07 2.54 23.07
CA PRO A 237 8.35 1.32 22.30
C PRO A 237 8.94 0.20 23.14
N ALA A 238 9.71 0.50 24.21
CA ALA A 238 10.27 -0.52 25.10
C ALA A 238 9.19 -1.35 25.80
N ASN A 239 8.00 -0.81 26.01
CA ASN A 239 6.88 -1.50 26.63
C ASN A 239 5.87 -2.02 25.61
N ASN A 240 5.61 -1.27 24.56
CA ASN A 240 4.59 -1.57 23.55
C ASN A 240 5.08 -1.17 22.15
N LEU A 241 5.35 -2.17 21.31
CA LEU A 241 5.76 -1.97 19.92
C LEU A 241 4.61 -1.58 18.99
N THR A 242 3.38 -1.58 19.51
CA THR A 242 2.18 -1.22 18.73
C THR A 242 1.33 -0.21 19.47
N GLY A 243 0.73 0.70 18.70
CA GLY A 243 -0.21 1.68 19.25
C GLY A 243 -1.28 2.02 18.21
N THR A 244 -2.44 2.46 18.70
CA THR A 244 -3.57 2.83 17.87
C THR A 244 -4.09 4.22 18.21
N TYR A 245 -4.60 4.88 17.18
CA TYR A 245 -5.29 6.16 17.30
C TYR A 245 -6.60 6.10 16.53
N GLU A 246 -7.72 6.23 17.22
CA GLU A 246 -9.06 6.32 16.63
C GLU A 246 -9.47 7.78 16.54
N PHE A 247 -9.95 8.24 15.37
CA PHE A 247 -10.40 9.61 15.17
C PHE A 247 -11.58 9.95 16.10
N ALA A 248 -11.61 11.18 16.59
CA ALA A 248 -12.58 11.61 17.59
C ALA A 248 -14.04 11.53 17.14
N SER A 249 -14.30 11.63 15.84
CA SER A 249 -15.66 11.67 15.29
C SER A 249 -15.83 10.73 14.11
N VAL A 250 -17.02 10.15 14.02
CA VAL A 250 -17.49 9.44 12.84
C VAL A 250 -17.81 10.46 11.75
N PHE A 251 -17.34 10.21 10.53
CA PHE A 251 -17.76 10.97 9.36
C PHE A 251 -19.08 10.38 8.85
N ASP A 252 -20.21 11.07 9.07
CA ASP A 252 -21.55 10.64 8.68
C ASP A 252 -22.12 11.56 7.59
N LEU A 253 -22.51 11.00 6.46
CA LEU A 253 -23.15 11.67 5.33
C LEU A 253 -24.67 11.86 5.51
N GLY A 254 -25.24 11.33 6.59
CA GLY A 254 -26.67 11.33 6.85
C GLY A 254 -27.48 10.30 6.07
N SER A 255 -27.00 9.88 4.91
CA SER A 255 -27.59 8.81 4.07
C SER A 255 -26.50 8.07 3.30
N VAL A 256 -26.85 6.93 2.71
CA VAL A 256 -25.91 6.14 1.89
C VAL A 256 -25.70 6.83 0.55
N PHE A 257 -24.43 7.09 0.22
CA PHE A 257 -24.00 7.53 -1.11
C PHE A 257 -23.09 6.48 -1.75
N THR A 258 -23.27 6.31 -3.05
CA THR A 258 -22.40 5.46 -3.88
C THR A 258 -21.30 6.32 -4.51
N ASN A 259 -20.16 5.71 -4.83
CA ASN A 259 -19.03 6.39 -5.49
C ASN A 259 -18.41 7.55 -4.67
N LEU A 260 -18.54 7.52 -3.33
CA LEU A 260 -17.76 8.42 -2.49
C LEU A 260 -16.27 8.06 -2.64
N ARG A 261 -15.45 9.03 -2.95
CA ARG A 261 -13.99 8.86 -2.99
C ARG A 261 -13.36 9.39 -1.72
N LEU A 262 -12.51 8.55 -1.11
CA LEU A 262 -11.68 8.94 0.02
C LEU A 262 -10.22 9.01 -0.44
N LYS A 263 -9.56 10.12 -0.11
CA LYS A 263 -8.12 10.32 -0.31
C LYS A 263 -7.46 10.44 1.06
N ARG A 264 -6.53 9.56 1.35
CA ARG A 264 -5.78 9.61 2.61
C ARG A 264 -4.70 10.68 2.58
N HIS A 265 -4.46 11.29 3.74
CA HIS A 265 -3.32 12.15 4.00
C HIS A 265 -2.55 11.57 5.17
N ILE A 266 -1.42 10.97 4.89
CA ILE A 266 -0.54 10.39 5.89
C ILE A 266 0.89 10.78 5.56
N LYS A 267 1.60 11.27 6.58
CA LYS A 267 3.04 11.41 6.55
C LYS A 267 3.59 10.91 7.88
N SER A 268 4.47 9.94 7.80
CA SER A 268 5.11 9.35 8.96
C SER A 268 6.63 9.36 8.79
N GLU A 269 7.33 9.33 9.90
CA GLU A 269 8.78 9.21 9.91
C GLU A 269 9.21 8.39 11.12
N GLY A 270 10.27 7.60 10.95
CA GLY A 270 10.90 6.87 12.03
C GLY A 270 11.98 7.71 12.71
N PHE A 271 12.24 7.43 13.99
CA PHE A 271 13.31 8.05 14.75
C PHE A 271 13.78 7.13 15.88
N PHE A 272 15.00 7.33 16.37
CA PHE A 272 15.52 6.65 17.56
C PHE A 272 14.98 7.28 18.84
N VAL A 273 14.62 6.45 19.83
CA VAL A 273 14.03 6.89 21.10
C VAL A 273 15.05 7.59 22.00
N SER A 274 16.32 7.22 21.90
CA SER A 274 17.40 7.80 22.69
C SER A 274 18.61 8.06 21.82
N ASP A 275 19.47 8.98 22.28
CA ASP A 275 20.80 9.14 21.72
C ASP A 275 21.61 7.87 22.00
N GLN A 276 21.87 7.13 20.93
CA GLN A 276 22.37 5.76 21.05
C GLN A 276 23.88 5.64 20.85
N PHE A 277 24.57 6.76 20.56
CA PHE A 277 26.00 6.72 20.30
C PHE A 277 26.80 6.27 21.51
N ASP A 278 26.39 6.67 22.71
CA ASP A 278 27.10 6.33 23.95
C ASP A 278 26.76 4.94 24.55
N SER A 279 25.69 4.30 24.07
CA SER A 279 25.18 3.04 24.67
C SER A 279 25.35 1.81 23.79
N ILE A 280 25.91 1.95 22.57
CA ILE A 280 26.06 0.85 21.61
C ILE A 280 27.52 0.38 21.62
N PRO A 281 27.78 -0.87 21.99
CA PRO A 281 29.15 -1.43 22.00
C PRO A 281 29.77 -1.56 20.62
N ASP A 282 28.94 -1.69 19.58
CA ASP A 282 29.37 -1.88 18.19
C ASP A 282 28.39 -1.16 17.24
N LEU A 283 28.81 -0.02 16.73
CA LEU A 283 28.03 0.79 15.79
C LEU A 283 27.94 0.15 14.42
N ASP A 284 28.95 -0.60 14.00
CA ASP A 284 29.03 -1.25 12.68
C ASP A 284 28.05 -2.44 12.58
N ALA A 285 27.62 -2.98 13.72
CA ALA A 285 26.61 -4.05 13.77
C ALA A 285 25.16 -3.54 13.58
N ARG A 286 24.96 -2.22 13.50
CA ARG A 286 23.62 -1.65 13.30
C ARG A 286 23.25 -1.62 11.82
N LEU A 287 22.15 -2.29 11.48
CA LEU A 287 21.58 -2.33 10.14
C LEU A 287 20.99 -0.95 9.68
N ASN A 288 20.86 0.03 10.56
CA ASN A 288 20.16 1.29 10.32
C ASN A 288 20.92 2.50 10.87
N PHE A 289 22.20 2.55 10.63
CA PHE A 289 23.06 3.64 11.13
C PHE A 289 22.70 5.03 10.58
N ASP A 290 22.10 5.09 9.39
CA ASP A 290 21.74 6.30 8.67
C ASP A 290 20.32 6.83 8.93
N GLY A 291 19.59 6.19 9.84
CA GLY A 291 18.23 6.58 10.23
C GLY A 291 17.49 5.48 10.97
N ALA A 292 16.55 5.86 11.83
CA ALA A 292 15.68 4.92 12.51
C ALA A 292 15.03 3.99 11.49
N GLY A 293 15.19 2.70 11.68
CA GLY A 293 14.89 1.62 10.75
C GLY A 293 13.56 1.69 10.06
N SER A 294 13.54 2.50 9.06
CA SER A 294 12.38 2.81 8.25
C SER A 294 11.70 1.59 7.66
N ASP A 295 12.47 0.54 7.41
CA ASP A 295 11.99 -0.70 6.81
C ASP A 295 11.25 -1.58 7.82
N ARG A 296 11.49 -1.35 9.09
CA ARG A 296 10.94 -2.11 10.22
C ARG A 296 9.74 -1.42 10.88
N LEU A 297 9.57 -0.12 10.62
CA LEU A 297 8.48 0.69 11.15
C LEU A 297 7.31 0.69 10.18
N LYS A 298 6.10 0.51 10.69
CA LYS A 298 4.89 0.46 9.85
C LYS A 298 3.84 1.44 10.37
N SER A 299 3.21 2.13 9.43
CA SER A 299 2.10 3.04 9.70
C SER A 299 0.95 2.76 8.74
N ARG A 300 -0.27 2.72 9.28
CA ARG A 300 -1.48 2.42 8.51
C ARG A 300 -2.60 3.36 8.92
N LEU A 301 -3.42 3.74 7.96
CA LEU A 301 -4.73 4.31 8.20
C LEU A 301 -5.77 3.31 7.72
N GLN A 302 -6.65 2.90 8.61
CA GLN A 302 -7.73 1.95 8.36
C GLN A 302 -9.06 2.66 8.37
N VAL A 303 -10.03 2.08 7.67
CA VAL A 303 -11.39 2.56 7.61
C VAL A 303 -12.37 1.43 7.87
N GLN A 304 -13.43 1.75 8.60
CA GLN A 304 -14.64 0.94 8.74
C GLN A 304 -15.81 1.70 8.13
N THR A 305 -16.68 1.02 7.42
CA THR A 305 -17.84 1.61 6.77
C THR A 305 -19.14 1.14 7.40
N SER A 306 -20.16 1.97 7.35
CA SER A 306 -21.51 1.65 7.86
C SER A 306 -22.60 2.17 6.93
N GLN A 307 -23.67 1.40 6.80
CA GLN A 307 -24.88 1.77 6.04
C GLN A 307 -25.88 2.54 6.89
N ASP A 308 -25.82 2.38 8.21
CA ASP A 308 -26.82 2.90 9.18
C ASP A 308 -26.22 3.79 10.29
N ASN A 309 -24.91 4.02 10.29
CA ASN A 309 -24.13 4.71 11.32
C ASN A 309 -24.15 3.99 12.70
N SER A 310 -24.50 2.73 12.76
CA SER A 310 -24.51 1.93 14.01
C SER A 310 -23.69 0.66 13.89
N SER A 311 -23.82 -0.05 12.78
CA SER A 311 -23.14 -1.32 12.50
C SER A 311 -21.99 -1.07 11.52
N PHE A 312 -20.75 -1.24 11.98
CA PHE A 312 -19.55 -1.01 11.16
C PHE A 312 -18.93 -2.32 10.70
N THR A 313 -18.38 -2.29 9.48
CA THR A 313 -17.61 -3.42 8.92
C THR A 313 -16.33 -3.67 9.71
N ALA A 314 -15.64 -4.78 9.43
CA ALA A 314 -14.26 -4.96 9.90
C ALA A 314 -13.34 -3.85 9.36
N GLU A 315 -12.28 -3.56 10.10
CA GLU A 315 -11.24 -2.62 9.67
C GLU A 315 -10.55 -3.11 8.39
N GLN A 316 -10.36 -2.19 7.46
CA GLN A 316 -9.59 -2.42 6.24
C GLN A 316 -8.66 -1.24 5.99
N ASN A 317 -7.52 -1.49 5.38
CA ASN A 317 -6.62 -0.39 5.02
C ASN A 317 -7.34 0.60 4.11
N LEU A 318 -7.23 1.89 4.46
CA LEU A 318 -7.78 2.94 3.60
C LEU A 318 -6.95 2.99 2.32
N THR A 319 -7.53 2.45 1.27
CA THR A 319 -7.02 2.56 -0.08
C THR A 319 -7.87 3.57 -0.82
N ASN A 320 -7.27 4.32 -1.76
CA ASN A 320 -8.06 5.17 -2.63
C ASN A 320 -9.02 4.29 -3.43
N GLY A 321 -10.29 4.56 -3.29
CA GLY A 321 -11.33 3.79 -3.95
C GLY A 321 -12.67 4.45 -3.80
N SER A 322 -13.64 3.95 -4.54
CA SER A 322 -15.03 4.38 -4.41
C SER A 322 -15.72 3.54 -3.31
N PHE A 323 -16.30 4.22 -2.36
CA PHE A 323 -17.04 3.61 -1.26
C PHE A 323 -18.55 3.81 -1.45
N SER A 324 -19.31 2.84 -0.98
CA SER A 324 -20.77 2.93 -0.90
C SER A 324 -21.18 2.75 0.54
N ALA A 325 -21.34 3.85 1.27
CA ALA A 325 -21.69 3.85 2.68
C ALA A 325 -22.30 5.17 3.11
N ARG A 326 -22.89 5.18 4.32
CA ARG A 326 -23.35 6.38 5.00
C ARG A 326 -22.29 6.96 5.93
N ALA A 327 -21.63 6.10 6.71
CA ALA A 327 -20.74 6.56 7.76
C ALA A 327 -19.39 5.84 7.74
N PHE A 328 -18.34 6.51 8.23
CA PHE A 328 -16.96 6.07 8.20
C PHE A 328 -16.28 6.33 9.56
N LYS A 329 -15.61 5.32 10.09
CA LYS A 329 -14.67 5.42 11.21
C LYS A 329 -13.26 5.21 10.71
N PHE A 330 -12.32 5.95 11.29
CA PHE A 330 -10.91 5.88 10.91
C PHE A 330 -10.05 5.52 12.12
N THR A 331 -9.17 4.55 11.93
CA THR A 331 -8.20 4.10 12.93
C THR A 331 -6.81 4.12 12.30
N SER A 332 -5.84 4.67 13.00
CA SER A 332 -4.45 4.66 12.58
C SER A 332 -3.63 3.75 13.48
N ASN A 333 -2.78 2.91 12.87
CA ASN A 333 -1.90 1.99 13.57
C ASN A 333 -0.44 2.42 13.38
N LEU A 334 0.30 2.44 14.48
CA LEU A 334 1.73 2.66 14.56
C LEU A 334 2.37 1.35 15.04
N ILE A 335 3.36 0.85 14.31
CA ILE A 335 4.02 -0.42 14.62
C ILE A 335 5.53 -0.21 14.51
N SER A 336 6.24 -0.47 15.58
CA SER A 336 7.69 -0.66 15.60
C SER A 336 8.01 -2.13 15.81
N VAL A 337 9.16 -2.58 15.35
CA VAL A 337 9.69 -3.93 15.61
C VAL A 337 10.93 -3.90 16.51
N ASP A 338 11.39 -2.70 16.88
CA ASP A 338 12.53 -2.49 17.75
C ASP A 338 12.17 -1.56 18.91
N ILE A 339 12.60 -1.92 20.12
CA ILE A 339 12.36 -1.14 21.34
C ILE A 339 13.07 0.21 21.35
N ASN A 340 14.12 0.36 20.56
CA ASN A 340 14.94 1.57 20.45
C ASN A 340 14.47 2.49 19.33
N GLU A 341 13.51 2.08 18.52
CA GLU A 341 12.98 2.82 17.41
C GLU A 341 11.52 3.21 17.65
N ASN A 342 11.14 4.38 17.19
CA ASN A 342 9.77 4.87 17.26
C ASN A 342 9.35 5.43 15.91
N ILE A 343 8.03 5.49 15.71
CA ILE A 343 7.40 6.06 14.54
C ILE A 343 6.48 7.21 14.95
N LYS A 344 6.46 8.28 14.20
CA LYS A 344 5.55 9.41 14.43
C LYS A 344 4.80 9.76 13.16
N PHE A 345 3.54 10.15 13.31
CA PHE A 345 2.75 10.81 12.27
C PHE A 345 2.91 12.32 12.40
N THR A 346 3.37 12.98 11.35
CA THR A 346 3.42 14.43 11.20
C THR A 346 2.20 14.96 10.44
N GLU A 347 1.60 14.13 9.58
CA GLU A 347 0.30 14.39 8.96
C GLU A 347 -0.57 13.14 9.07
N LEU A 348 -1.83 13.35 9.42
CA LEU A 348 -2.83 12.28 9.50
C LEU A 348 -4.21 12.86 9.19
N GLY A 349 -4.90 12.28 8.21
CA GLY A 349 -6.22 12.74 7.81
C GLY A 349 -6.73 12.13 6.53
N PHE A 350 -7.85 12.66 6.06
CA PHE A 350 -8.45 12.28 4.79
C PHE A 350 -9.19 13.44 4.14
N ASP A 351 -9.42 13.35 2.83
CA ASP A 351 -10.39 14.13 2.08
C ASP A 351 -11.45 13.20 1.51
N ALA A 352 -12.69 13.68 1.48
CA ALA A 352 -13.83 12.97 0.92
C ALA A 352 -14.45 13.77 -0.21
N PHE A 353 -14.67 13.10 -1.35
CA PHE A 353 -15.17 13.71 -2.58
C PHE A 353 -16.41 12.97 -3.09
N LEU A 354 -17.36 13.72 -3.62
CA LEU A 354 -18.48 13.18 -4.39
C LEU A 354 -18.38 13.65 -5.85
N PRO A 355 -18.47 12.73 -6.82
CA PRO A 355 -18.45 13.07 -8.24
C PRO A 355 -19.70 13.85 -8.64
N SER A 356 -19.56 14.73 -9.63
CA SER A 356 -20.69 15.38 -10.27
C SER A 356 -21.58 14.35 -10.99
N ARG A 357 -22.86 14.63 -11.04
CA ARG A 357 -23.85 13.80 -11.69
C ARG A 357 -24.91 14.65 -12.39
N THR A 358 -25.25 14.22 -13.58
CA THR A 358 -26.39 14.77 -14.32
C THR A 358 -27.52 13.76 -14.30
N GLU A 359 -28.72 14.22 -14.04
CA GLU A 359 -29.94 13.43 -14.18
C GLU A 359 -30.88 14.07 -15.19
N ASN A 360 -31.25 13.29 -16.19
CA ASN A 360 -32.20 13.66 -17.22
C ASN A 360 -33.27 12.57 -17.29
N LYS A 361 -34.48 12.89 -17.71
CA LYS A 361 -35.46 11.85 -18.04
C LYS A 361 -35.46 11.60 -19.55
N TYR A 362 -35.19 10.33 -19.92
CA TYR A 362 -35.19 9.83 -21.29
C TYR A 362 -36.08 8.59 -21.38
N GLN A 363 -36.69 8.37 -22.54
CA GLN A 363 -37.37 7.12 -22.87
C GLN A 363 -36.35 6.02 -23.21
N SER A 364 -36.74 4.75 -23.13
CA SER A 364 -35.90 3.60 -23.51
C SER A 364 -35.38 3.63 -24.96
N SER A 365 -35.98 4.44 -25.82
CA SER A 365 -35.58 4.71 -27.20
C SER A 365 -34.56 5.84 -27.34
N GLY A 366 -34.08 6.44 -26.24
CA GLY A 366 -33.19 7.62 -26.26
C GLY A 366 -33.91 8.95 -26.45
N ASN A 367 -35.22 8.93 -26.66
CA ASN A 367 -36.00 10.17 -26.75
C ASN A 367 -36.25 10.76 -25.37
N ILE A 368 -36.19 12.09 -25.27
CA ILE A 368 -36.49 12.82 -24.05
C ILE A 368 -37.97 12.63 -23.71
N ILE A 369 -38.24 12.18 -22.50
CA ILE A 369 -39.61 12.09 -21.99
C ILE A 369 -39.98 13.45 -21.42
N SER A 370 -41.01 14.08 -21.95
CA SER A 370 -41.71 15.15 -21.25
C SER A 370 -42.34 14.57 -19.99
N THR A 371 -42.17 15.22 -18.86
CA THR A 371 -42.93 14.88 -17.66
C THR A 371 -44.43 14.98 -17.98
N PRO A 372 -45.28 14.20 -17.30
CA PRO A 372 -46.72 14.31 -17.49
C PRO A 372 -47.17 15.75 -17.48
N LEU A 373 -48.07 16.08 -18.36
CA LEU A 373 -48.71 17.41 -18.36
C LEU A 373 -49.15 17.74 -16.95
N GLN A 374 -48.77 18.91 -16.49
CA GLN A 374 -49.30 19.42 -15.25
C GLN A 374 -50.79 19.72 -15.40
N SER A 375 -51.62 19.16 -14.55
CA SER A 375 -53.03 19.50 -14.53
C SER A 375 -53.22 20.96 -14.11
N GLY A 376 -53.85 21.75 -14.94
CA GLY A 376 -54.08 23.20 -14.74
C GLY A 376 -54.87 23.57 -13.49
N THR A 377 -55.24 22.62 -12.67
CA THR A 377 -56.02 22.84 -11.43
C THR A 377 -55.15 22.86 -10.16
N SER A 378 -53.84 22.54 -10.21
CA SER A 378 -53.00 22.50 -9.03
C SER A 378 -52.22 23.82 -8.83
N ALA A 379 -52.61 24.62 -7.90
CA ALA A 379 -51.84 25.79 -7.47
C ALA A 379 -50.51 25.44 -6.79
N SER A 380 -50.37 24.19 -6.33
CA SER A 380 -49.16 23.69 -5.65
C SER A 380 -48.05 23.22 -6.61
N GLY A 381 -48.34 23.10 -7.90
CA GLY A 381 -47.38 22.69 -8.92
C GLY A 381 -47.17 21.16 -9.03
N LEU A 382 -46.37 20.77 -10.01
CA LEU A 382 -45.98 19.39 -10.25
C LEU A 382 -44.68 19.08 -9.49
N ALA A 383 -44.71 18.07 -8.66
CA ALA A 383 -43.52 17.53 -8.01
C ALA A 383 -42.78 16.61 -8.96
N VAL A 384 -41.51 16.91 -9.22
CA VAL A 384 -40.58 16.09 -9.98
C VAL A 384 -39.62 15.41 -9.02
N VAL A 385 -39.59 14.10 -9.05
CA VAL A 385 -38.73 13.27 -8.17
C VAL A 385 -37.58 12.72 -8.97
N PHE A 386 -36.37 12.84 -8.46
CA PHE A 386 -35.18 12.25 -9.05
C PHE A 386 -35.14 10.73 -8.83
N GLY A 387 -34.53 10.00 -9.76
CA GLY A 387 -34.40 8.54 -9.65
C GLY A 387 -33.51 8.12 -8.47
N LYS A 388 -32.51 8.94 -8.18
CA LYS A 388 -31.63 8.81 -7.02
C LYS A 388 -31.36 10.21 -6.44
N PRO A 389 -31.32 10.38 -5.11
CA PRO A 389 -31.10 11.68 -4.52
C PRO A 389 -29.67 12.20 -4.77
N PHE A 390 -29.55 13.52 -4.91
CA PHE A 390 -28.28 14.25 -4.87
C PHE A 390 -27.87 14.52 -3.42
N PHE A 391 -26.57 14.73 -3.20
CA PHE A 391 -26.05 15.24 -1.94
C PHE A 391 -26.47 16.71 -1.76
N THR A 392 -27.00 17.02 -0.57
CA THR A 392 -27.43 18.39 -0.19
C THR A 392 -26.82 18.84 1.14
N GLY A 393 -25.80 18.12 1.64
CA GLY A 393 -25.07 18.53 2.83
C GLY A 393 -24.21 19.76 2.61
N THR A 394 -23.51 20.17 3.65
CA THR A 394 -22.51 21.23 3.59
C THR A 394 -21.15 20.69 3.22
N SER A 395 -20.25 21.55 2.73
CA SER A 395 -18.84 21.24 2.47
C SER A 395 -17.95 22.02 3.43
N ASP A 396 -16.83 21.41 3.81
CA ASP A 396 -15.79 22.08 4.62
C ASP A 396 -14.99 23.13 3.81
N ILE A 397 -15.22 23.25 2.50
CA ILE A 397 -14.54 24.25 1.68
C ILE A 397 -15.03 25.65 2.06
N GLY A 398 -14.10 26.47 2.53
CA GLY A 398 -14.35 27.88 2.80
C GLY A 398 -15.32 28.14 3.94
N GLY A 399 -15.62 27.17 4.80
CA GLY A 399 -16.56 27.31 5.92
C GLY A 399 -18.01 27.53 5.45
N SER A 400 -18.38 27.06 4.26
CA SER A 400 -19.72 27.20 3.72
C SER A 400 -20.73 26.40 4.56
N THR A 401 -21.68 27.08 5.15
CA THR A 401 -22.85 26.50 5.82
C THR A 401 -24.03 26.31 4.87
N THR A 402 -23.88 26.66 3.60
CA THR A 402 -24.95 26.59 2.60
C THR A 402 -25.01 25.17 2.01
N ALA A 403 -26.22 24.61 1.98
CA ALA A 403 -26.48 23.32 1.37
C ALA A 403 -26.23 23.36 -0.14
N PHE A 404 -25.60 22.27 -0.67
CA PHE A 404 -25.43 22.09 -2.11
C PHE A 404 -26.74 21.60 -2.73
N LEU A 405 -27.47 22.47 -3.38
CA LEU A 405 -28.67 22.12 -4.12
C LEU A 405 -28.31 21.83 -5.59
N PRO A 406 -28.98 20.87 -6.25
CA PRO A 406 -28.77 20.64 -7.67
C PRO A 406 -29.24 21.85 -8.49
N SER A 407 -28.50 22.18 -9.56
CA SER A 407 -28.90 23.16 -10.55
C SER A 407 -29.91 22.53 -11.51
N ILE A 408 -31.04 23.18 -11.72
CA ILE A 408 -32.12 22.66 -12.55
C ILE A 408 -32.25 23.52 -13.81
N SER A 409 -32.13 22.87 -14.96
CA SER A 409 -32.42 23.45 -16.27
C SER A 409 -33.71 22.85 -16.83
N ILE A 410 -34.60 23.72 -17.31
CA ILE A 410 -35.91 23.37 -17.86
C ILE A 410 -35.97 23.72 -19.34
N ALA A 411 -36.37 22.77 -20.19
CA ALA A 411 -36.67 23.00 -21.58
C ALA A 411 -38.17 22.74 -21.84
N PRO A 412 -39.02 23.77 -21.83
CA PRO A 412 -40.45 23.62 -22.11
C PRO A 412 -40.69 23.40 -23.61
N GLU A 413 -41.72 22.61 -23.94
CA GLU A 413 -42.23 22.40 -25.29
C GLU A 413 -43.53 23.20 -25.48
N ASP A 414 -43.71 23.82 -26.64
CA ASP A 414 -44.92 24.54 -27.08
C ASP A 414 -45.44 25.59 -26.04
N MET A 415 -44.50 26.28 -25.41
CA MET A 415 -44.84 27.27 -24.37
C MET A 415 -45.52 28.51 -25.01
N PRO A 416 -46.73 28.90 -24.55
CA PRO A 416 -47.44 30.07 -25.08
C PRO A 416 -46.64 31.38 -24.89
N SER A 417 -46.88 32.34 -25.76
CA SER A 417 -46.23 33.65 -25.65
C SER A 417 -46.59 34.35 -24.33
N GLY A 418 -45.57 34.86 -23.65
CA GLY A 418 -45.69 35.51 -22.34
C GLY A 418 -45.87 34.54 -21.16
N ALA A 419 -45.85 33.23 -21.40
CA ALA A 419 -45.86 32.26 -20.31
C ALA A 419 -44.47 32.16 -19.64
N PHE A 420 -44.44 31.72 -18.40
CA PHE A 420 -43.23 31.53 -17.58
C PHE A 420 -43.40 30.35 -16.64
N PHE A 421 -42.31 29.90 -16.03
CA PHE A 421 -42.34 28.89 -14.99
C PHE A 421 -41.70 29.37 -13.71
N LEU A 422 -42.11 28.77 -12.59
CA LEU A 422 -41.55 28.96 -11.27
C LEU A 422 -41.04 27.61 -10.73
N LEU A 423 -39.84 27.60 -10.23
CA LEU A 423 -39.27 26.46 -9.51
C LEU A 423 -39.34 26.73 -8.00
N SER A 424 -39.70 25.72 -7.23
CA SER A 424 -39.73 25.75 -5.78
C SER A 424 -39.40 24.41 -5.17
N SER A 425 -39.16 24.36 -3.85
CA SER A 425 -38.88 23.14 -3.11
C SER A 425 -37.74 22.32 -3.71
N ILE A 426 -36.71 23.01 -4.23
CA ILE A 426 -35.52 22.33 -4.76
C ILE A 426 -34.79 21.62 -3.61
N SER A 427 -34.56 20.33 -3.77
CA SER A 427 -33.91 19.45 -2.80
C SER A 427 -33.07 18.41 -3.48
N GLY A 428 -32.35 17.58 -2.71
CA GLY A 428 -31.64 16.41 -3.27
C GLY A 428 -32.56 15.36 -3.88
N ALA A 429 -33.82 15.30 -3.46
CA ALA A 429 -34.78 14.30 -3.93
C ALA A 429 -35.63 14.76 -5.12
N GLY A 430 -35.67 16.07 -5.43
CA GLY A 430 -36.50 16.60 -6.51
C GLY A 430 -36.76 18.08 -6.38
N PHE A 431 -37.71 18.56 -7.17
CA PHE A 431 -38.17 19.95 -7.19
C PHE A 431 -39.65 20.03 -7.55
N THR A 432 -40.26 21.21 -7.34
CA THR A 432 -41.62 21.52 -7.77
C THR A 432 -41.57 22.55 -8.87
N ILE A 433 -42.33 22.35 -9.94
CA ILE A 433 -42.46 23.30 -11.07
C ILE A 433 -43.92 23.69 -11.30
N VAL A 434 -44.15 24.97 -11.60
CA VAL A 434 -45.46 25.50 -11.97
C VAL A 434 -45.28 26.32 -13.25
N PHE A 435 -46.08 26.05 -14.27
CA PHE A 435 -46.15 26.90 -15.47
C PHE A 435 -47.36 27.86 -15.37
N LYS A 436 -47.16 29.10 -15.78
CA LYS A 436 -48.17 30.15 -15.77
C LYS A 436 -48.19 30.90 -17.07
N ASN A 437 -49.37 31.32 -17.48
CA ASN A 437 -49.55 32.22 -18.62
C ASN A 437 -49.29 33.69 -18.26
N ALA A 438 -49.41 34.57 -19.24
CA ALA A 438 -49.24 36.02 -19.06
C ALA A 438 -50.22 36.65 -18.03
N SER A 439 -51.35 36.00 -17.77
CA SER A 439 -52.34 36.42 -16.76
C SER A 439 -52.12 35.78 -15.39
N ASN A 440 -50.98 35.10 -15.17
CA ASN A 440 -50.60 34.42 -13.94
C ASN A 440 -51.51 33.18 -13.60
N ALA A 441 -52.30 32.69 -14.55
CA ALA A 441 -53.06 31.46 -14.40
C ALA A 441 -52.20 30.23 -14.68
N VAL A 442 -52.40 29.15 -13.93
CA VAL A 442 -51.65 27.87 -14.12
C VAL A 442 -52.07 27.24 -15.47
N ILE A 443 -51.10 26.78 -16.21
CA ILE A 443 -51.27 26.15 -17.52
C ILE A 443 -50.53 24.84 -17.58
N ASP A 444 -50.97 23.95 -18.46
CA ASP A 444 -50.27 22.67 -18.76
C ASP A 444 -49.23 22.91 -19.85
N VAL A 445 -47.99 22.54 -19.57
CA VAL A 445 -46.86 22.62 -20.50
C VAL A 445 -46.06 21.32 -20.39
N LYS A 446 -45.72 20.71 -21.51
CA LYS A 446 -44.73 19.64 -21.57
C LYS A 446 -43.34 20.20 -21.41
N PHE A 447 -42.50 19.53 -20.71
CA PHE A 447 -41.11 19.95 -20.51
C PHE A 447 -40.18 18.78 -20.28
N THR A 448 -38.92 19.00 -20.56
CA THR A 448 -37.80 18.17 -20.14
C THR A 448 -36.99 18.91 -19.13
N PHE A 449 -36.24 18.16 -18.29
CA PHE A 449 -35.34 18.80 -17.34
C PHE A 449 -33.99 18.12 -17.33
N GLN A 450 -32.98 18.89 -16.97
CA GLN A 450 -31.66 18.43 -16.60
C GLN A 450 -31.33 18.92 -15.20
N ALA A 451 -30.97 18.02 -14.31
CA ALA A 451 -30.50 18.33 -12.97
C ALA A 451 -29.00 18.01 -12.90
N LEU A 452 -28.19 18.99 -12.49
CA LEU A 452 -26.75 18.85 -12.28
C LEU A 452 -26.46 19.03 -10.79
N GLY A 453 -25.81 18.07 -10.15
CA GLY A 453 -25.45 18.10 -8.75
C GLY A 453 -24.37 17.08 -8.43
N TYR A 454 -24.17 16.79 -7.15
CA TYR A 454 -23.10 15.90 -6.70
C TYR A 454 -23.66 14.69 -5.96
N GLY A 455 -22.93 13.58 -6.07
CA GLY A 455 -23.26 12.33 -5.38
C GLY A 455 -24.47 11.60 -5.94
N LYS A 456 -24.55 10.34 -5.62
CA LYS A 456 -25.66 9.45 -6.00
C LYS A 456 -26.08 8.69 -4.75
N GLY A 457 -27.22 9.02 -4.20
CA GLY A 457 -27.86 8.27 -3.13
C GLY A 457 -28.14 6.81 -3.54
N ALA A 458 -28.20 5.91 -2.57
CA ALA A 458 -28.47 4.48 -2.81
C ALA A 458 -29.90 4.19 -3.27
#